data_86b049c627e1af7d1c044c686caf37cb
#
_entry.id   86b049c627e1af7d1c044c686caf37cb
#
_cell.length_a   1.000
_cell.length_b   1.000
_cell.length_c   1.000
_cell.angle_alpha   90.00
_cell.angle_beta   90.00
_cell.angle_gamma   90.00
#
_symmetry.space_group_name_H-M   'P 1'
#
loop_
_entity.id
_entity.type
_entity.pdbx_description
1 polymer ?
#
loop_
_entity_poly.entity_id
_entity_poly.type
_entity_poly.pdbx_seq_one_letter_code
_entity_poly.pdbx_strand_id
1 'polypeptide(L)'
;MSILLIDAGNTRIKWAISSGTPDEIQTGFRTSGFFDNISAKELLKLSNPEQITHIICSSVISKENSLALKEFCHDLMPSADWHQIDGSSALSQLPTSYNNPQQLGADRRSMLLGAQQLFVDKNMLVIGTGTATTIDLLANQQHLGGWILPGITLMAQTLSSNTANLPNVEKIESLSTIKPALTTDEGIEQGIFACQVGAISIAAQYAKNNNIKIDLIVLTGGNANLIGAHLEKQSCVMTEPQLALKGLLAWHLLNYPS
;
A
#
# COMPACT_ATOMS: atom_id res chain seq x y z
N MET A 1 -8.12 -15.76 20.22
CA MET A 1 -6.96 -15.80 19.33
C MET A 1 -6.80 -14.40 18.77
N SER A 2 -5.62 -13.81 18.85
CA SER A 2 -5.36 -12.48 18.29
C SER A 2 -4.17 -12.56 17.34
N ILE A 3 -4.23 -11.81 16.26
CA ILE A 3 -3.23 -11.77 15.19
C ILE A 3 -2.69 -10.35 15.10
N LEU A 4 -1.37 -10.19 15.11
CA LEU A 4 -0.72 -8.92 14.82
C LEU A 4 -0.38 -8.86 13.33
N LEU A 5 -0.91 -7.87 12.65
CA LEU A 5 -0.65 -7.57 11.24
C LEU A 5 0.31 -6.39 11.16
N ILE A 6 1.40 -6.51 10.37
CA ILE A 6 2.42 -5.46 10.24
C ILE A 6 2.72 -5.21 8.75
N ASP A 7 2.56 -3.97 8.32
CA ASP A 7 3.00 -3.48 7.00
C ASP A 7 4.18 -2.52 7.19
N ALA A 8 5.40 -3.06 7.05
CA ALA A 8 6.64 -2.35 7.29
C ALA A 8 7.15 -1.64 6.03
N GLY A 9 6.70 -0.41 5.83
CA GLY A 9 7.14 0.50 4.76
C GLY A 9 8.33 1.38 5.18
N ASN A 10 9.06 1.94 4.18
CA ASN A 10 10.26 2.74 4.40
C ASN A 10 10.03 4.03 5.22
N THR A 11 8.85 4.63 5.15
CA THR A 11 8.52 5.87 5.87
C THR A 11 7.71 5.59 7.12
N ARG A 12 6.83 4.58 7.09
CA ARG A 12 5.92 4.21 8.18
C ARG A 12 5.78 2.72 8.29
N ILE A 13 5.69 2.26 9.52
CA ILE A 13 5.25 0.92 9.84
C ILE A 13 3.81 1.02 10.33
N LYS A 14 2.89 0.38 9.62
CA LYS A 14 1.47 0.27 10.00
C LYS A 14 1.24 -1.06 10.69
N TRP A 15 0.34 -1.08 11.65
CA TRP A 15 -0.02 -2.30 12.35
C TRP A 15 -1.51 -2.34 12.69
N ALA A 16 -2.03 -3.54 12.90
CA ALA A 16 -3.37 -3.77 13.44
C ALA A 16 -3.43 -5.07 14.23
N ILE A 17 -4.34 -5.13 15.18
CA ILE A 17 -4.75 -6.35 15.86
C ILE A 17 -6.04 -6.84 15.23
N SER A 18 -6.03 -8.12 14.82
CA SER A 18 -7.17 -8.82 14.24
C SER A 18 -7.61 -9.95 15.16
N SER A 19 -8.90 -10.20 15.23
CA SER A 19 -9.48 -11.41 15.85
C SER A 19 -9.42 -12.64 14.93
N GLY A 20 -8.97 -12.46 13.68
CA GLY A 20 -8.90 -13.52 12.67
C GLY A 20 -10.25 -13.84 12.03
N THR A 21 -11.18 -12.90 12.02
CA THR A 21 -12.50 -13.09 11.37
C THR A 21 -12.54 -12.48 9.98
N PRO A 22 -13.19 -13.14 8.98
CA PRO A 22 -13.33 -12.62 7.63
C PRO A 22 -14.04 -11.26 7.58
N ASP A 23 -14.95 -10.97 8.51
CA ASP A 23 -15.71 -9.72 8.57
C ASP A 23 -14.79 -8.49 8.73
N GLU A 24 -13.63 -8.63 9.37
CA GLU A 24 -12.68 -7.54 9.56
C GLU A 24 -12.06 -7.05 8.25
N ILE A 25 -12.07 -7.87 7.19
CA ILE A 25 -11.67 -7.42 5.85
C ILE A 25 -12.64 -6.33 5.36
N GLN A 26 -13.92 -6.46 5.63
CA GLN A 26 -14.94 -5.48 5.23
C GLN A 26 -15.00 -4.30 6.22
N THR A 27 -15.04 -4.58 7.51
CA THR A 27 -15.30 -3.57 8.56
C THR A 27 -14.05 -2.83 9.02
N GLY A 28 -12.83 -3.37 8.77
CA GLY A 28 -11.56 -2.85 9.29
C GLY A 28 -11.27 -3.28 10.73
N PHE A 29 -10.12 -2.83 11.24
CA PHE A 29 -9.59 -3.25 12.54
C PHE A 29 -9.93 -2.23 13.62
N ARG A 30 -10.39 -2.71 14.79
CA ARG A 30 -10.72 -1.86 15.95
C ARG A 30 -9.48 -1.25 16.59
N THR A 31 -8.37 -2.00 16.60
CA THR A 31 -7.10 -1.58 17.18
C THR A 31 -6.06 -1.56 16.06
N SER A 32 -5.63 -0.38 15.67
CA SER A 32 -4.61 -0.18 14.64
C SER A 32 -3.85 1.13 14.87
N GLY A 33 -2.67 1.25 14.27
CA GLY A 33 -1.86 2.43 14.37
C GLY A 33 -0.69 2.43 13.39
N PHE A 34 0.19 3.40 13.54
CA PHE A 34 1.45 3.47 12.80
C PHE A 34 2.53 4.13 13.65
N PHE A 35 3.78 3.92 13.27
CA PHE A 35 4.93 4.65 13.79
C PHE A 35 5.91 4.99 12.66
N ASP A 36 6.55 6.15 12.78
CA ASP A 36 7.38 6.74 11.72
C ASP A 36 8.84 6.23 11.72
N ASN A 37 9.25 5.44 12.72
CA ASN A 37 10.59 4.84 12.83
C ASN A 37 10.48 3.45 13.49
N ILE A 38 11.55 2.64 13.35
CA ILE A 38 11.67 1.28 13.89
C ILE A 38 11.70 1.23 15.43
N SER A 39 11.35 2.33 16.08
CA SER A 39 11.06 2.28 17.50
C SER A 39 9.70 1.60 17.69
N ALA A 40 9.68 0.29 17.61
CA ALA A 40 8.49 -0.53 17.86
C ALA A 40 7.90 -0.34 19.29
N LYS A 41 8.31 0.73 19.99
CA LYS A 41 7.81 1.13 21.31
C LYS A 41 6.30 1.34 21.36
N GLU A 42 5.68 1.66 20.22
CA GLU A 42 4.22 1.73 20.13
C GLU A 42 3.58 0.34 20.33
N LEU A 43 4.25 -0.72 19.94
CA LEU A 43 3.80 -2.10 20.19
C LEU A 43 3.87 -2.47 21.67
N LEU A 44 4.71 -1.78 22.48
CA LEU A 44 4.71 -1.96 23.95
C LEU A 44 3.41 -1.50 24.60
N LYS A 45 2.62 -0.68 23.92
CA LYS A 45 1.30 -0.22 24.39
C LYS A 45 0.17 -1.20 24.08
N LEU A 46 0.48 -2.33 23.39
CA LEU A 46 -0.53 -3.35 23.13
C LEU A 46 -1.05 -3.93 24.44
N SER A 47 -2.36 -3.94 24.57
CA SER A 47 -3.01 -4.65 25.66
C SER A 47 -2.93 -6.16 25.37
N ASN A 48 -2.43 -6.92 26.34
CA ASN A 48 -2.37 -8.38 26.30
C ASN A 48 -1.55 -8.96 25.11
N PRO A 49 -0.26 -8.59 24.94
CA PRO A 49 0.58 -9.13 23.87
C PRO A 49 0.71 -10.67 23.94
N GLU A 50 0.56 -11.25 25.11
CA GLU A 50 0.56 -12.71 25.33
C GLU A 50 -0.61 -13.45 24.67
N GLN A 51 -1.65 -12.76 24.26
CA GLN A 51 -2.80 -13.34 23.53
C GLN A 51 -2.57 -13.40 22.02
N ILE A 52 -1.49 -12.78 21.52
CA ILE A 52 -1.14 -12.82 20.10
C ILE A 52 -0.51 -14.17 19.79
N THR A 53 -1.11 -14.88 18.84
CA THR A 53 -0.69 -16.22 18.43
C THR A 53 0.04 -16.23 17.10
N HIS A 54 -0.23 -15.23 16.23
CA HIS A 54 0.42 -15.09 14.93
C HIS A 54 0.80 -13.64 14.67
N ILE A 55 1.94 -13.45 14.02
CA ILE A 55 2.40 -12.15 13.50
C ILE A 55 2.57 -12.31 12.01
N ILE A 56 1.77 -11.57 11.24
CA ILE A 56 1.82 -11.59 9.77
C ILE A 56 2.44 -10.27 9.30
N CYS A 57 3.59 -10.33 8.63
CA CYS A 57 4.38 -9.16 8.27
C CYS A 57 4.64 -9.10 6.76
N SER A 58 4.32 -7.95 6.13
CA SER A 58 4.95 -7.51 4.88
C SER A 58 6.05 -6.50 5.19
N SER A 59 7.18 -6.59 4.51
CA SER A 59 8.31 -5.70 4.77
C SER A 59 9.04 -5.35 3.48
N VAL A 60 9.23 -4.05 3.26
CA VAL A 60 10.06 -3.47 2.17
C VAL A 60 11.16 -2.57 2.73
N ILE A 61 11.41 -2.60 4.04
CA ILE A 61 12.51 -1.92 4.72
C ILE A 61 13.83 -2.70 4.55
N SER A 62 14.96 -2.13 5.00
CA SER A 62 16.25 -2.82 4.94
C SER A 62 16.20 -4.16 5.69
N LYS A 63 17.05 -5.11 5.27
CA LYS A 63 17.13 -6.43 5.94
C LYS A 63 17.48 -6.31 7.43
N GLU A 64 18.37 -5.38 7.77
CA GLU A 64 18.76 -5.09 9.16
C GLU A 64 17.55 -4.64 9.98
N ASN A 65 16.80 -3.67 9.48
CA ASN A 65 15.61 -3.15 10.13
C ASN A 65 14.49 -4.19 10.23
N SER A 66 14.32 -5.03 9.20
CA SER A 66 13.33 -6.11 9.20
C SER A 66 13.69 -7.17 10.25
N LEU A 67 14.99 -7.49 10.42
CA LEU A 67 15.44 -8.40 11.46
C LEU A 67 15.23 -7.82 12.86
N ALA A 68 15.61 -6.56 13.07
CA ALA A 68 15.39 -5.87 14.36
C ALA A 68 13.91 -5.80 14.74
N LEU A 69 13.01 -5.56 13.77
CA LEU A 69 11.56 -5.60 14.00
C LEU A 69 11.10 -7.01 14.42
N LYS A 70 11.61 -8.05 13.76
CA LYS A 70 11.27 -9.44 14.09
C LYS A 70 11.76 -9.82 15.48
N GLU A 71 13.00 -9.50 15.84
CA GLU A 71 13.58 -9.75 17.16
C GLU A 71 12.78 -9.03 18.24
N PHE A 72 12.46 -7.75 18.02
CA PHE A 72 11.64 -7.00 18.97
C PHE A 72 10.25 -7.63 19.18
N CYS A 73 9.59 -8.06 18.08
CA CYS A 73 8.30 -8.74 18.20
C CYS A 73 8.42 -10.08 18.93
N HIS A 74 9.50 -10.84 18.69
CA HIS A 74 9.75 -12.10 19.37
C HIS A 74 9.98 -11.92 20.88
N ASP A 75 10.72 -10.89 21.28
CA ASP A 75 10.94 -10.57 22.70
C ASP A 75 9.63 -10.19 23.41
N LEU A 76 8.76 -9.45 22.72
CA LEU A 76 7.48 -9.01 23.27
C LEU A 76 6.41 -10.13 23.27
N MET A 77 6.44 -10.99 22.26
CA MET A 77 5.44 -12.04 22.00
C MET A 77 6.12 -13.38 21.66
N PRO A 78 6.84 -14.00 22.62
CA PRO A 78 7.70 -15.14 22.35
C PRO A 78 6.96 -16.41 21.91
N SER A 79 5.65 -16.49 22.18
CA SER A 79 4.80 -17.63 21.79
C SER A 79 4.10 -17.43 20.45
N ALA A 80 4.28 -16.27 19.78
CA ALA A 80 3.63 -15.98 18.53
C ALA A 80 4.43 -16.50 17.33
N ASP A 81 3.77 -17.15 16.39
CA ASP A 81 4.36 -17.59 15.13
C ASP A 81 4.56 -16.41 14.16
N TRP A 82 5.80 -16.23 13.70
CA TRP A 82 6.13 -15.18 12.72
C TRP A 82 5.99 -15.67 11.29
N HIS A 83 5.19 -14.95 10.48
CA HIS A 83 5.00 -15.21 9.06
C HIS A 83 5.39 -13.99 8.24
N GLN A 84 6.36 -14.18 7.34
CA GLN A 84 6.81 -13.13 6.41
C GLN A 84 6.15 -13.33 5.06
N ILE A 85 5.44 -12.30 4.58
CA ILE A 85 4.88 -12.27 3.23
C ILE A 85 5.91 -11.71 2.25
N ASP A 86 5.98 -12.30 1.07
CA ASP A 86 6.76 -11.85 -0.08
C ASP A 86 5.92 -11.83 -1.35
N GLY A 87 6.53 -11.48 -2.48
CA GLY A 87 5.85 -11.40 -3.78
C GLY A 87 5.30 -12.72 -4.30
N SER A 88 5.77 -13.86 -3.76
CA SER A 88 5.31 -15.20 -4.13
C SER A 88 4.22 -15.75 -3.21
N SER A 89 3.87 -15.03 -2.15
CA SER A 89 2.85 -15.47 -1.20
C SER A 89 1.47 -15.56 -1.85
N ALA A 90 0.74 -16.64 -1.57
CA ALA A 90 -0.62 -16.93 -2.05
C ALA A 90 -0.76 -16.92 -3.59
N LEU A 91 0.23 -17.42 -4.34
CA LEU A 91 0.20 -17.46 -5.81
C LEU A 91 -0.95 -18.30 -6.38
N SER A 92 -1.39 -19.33 -5.67
CA SER A 92 -2.54 -20.16 -6.08
C SER A 92 -3.87 -19.42 -6.06
N GLN A 93 -4.01 -18.42 -5.17
CA GLN A 93 -5.22 -17.59 -5.02
C GLN A 93 -5.15 -16.29 -5.83
N LEU A 94 -3.94 -15.73 -5.98
CA LEU A 94 -3.70 -14.52 -6.75
C LEU A 94 -2.43 -14.69 -7.60
N PRO A 95 -2.53 -15.28 -8.80
CA PRO A 95 -1.42 -15.37 -9.74
C PRO A 95 -0.88 -14.01 -10.14
N THR A 96 0.39 -13.97 -10.55
CA THR A 96 1.02 -12.76 -11.11
C THR A 96 1.64 -13.05 -12.47
N SER A 97 1.60 -12.07 -13.37
CA SER A 97 2.29 -12.12 -14.66
C SER A 97 3.76 -11.75 -14.59
N TYR A 98 4.31 -11.48 -13.40
CA TYR A 98 5.75 -11.28 -13.23
C TYR A 98 6.51 -12.55 -13.57
N ASN A 99 7.55 -12.45 -14.40
CA ASN A 99 8.44 -13.58 -14.75
C ASN A 99 9.06 -14.22 -13.50
N ASN A 100 9.41 -13.40 -12.51
CA ASN A 100 9.82 -13.84 -11.19
C ASN A 100 8.87 -13.22 -10.14
N PRO A 101 7.95 -14.00 -9.58
CA PRO A 101 6.99 -13.52 -8.57
C PRO A 101 7.64 -12.87 -7.34
N GLN A 102 8.85 -13.29 -6.95
CA GLN A 102 9.57 -12.73 -5.80
C GLN A 102 9.99 -11.26 -6.01
N GLN A 103 10.01 -10.77 -7.26
CA GLN A 103 10.30 -9.37 -7.56
C GLN A 103 9.11 -8.44 -7.30
N LEU A 104 7.91 -8.97 -7.10
CA LEU A 104 6.79 -8.17 -6.65
C LEU A 104 6.98 -7.79 -5.18
N GLY A 105 6.96 -6.51 -4.86
CA GLY A 105 7.12 -6.03 -3.47
C GLY A 105 6.08 -6.65 -2.54
N ALA A 106 6.48 -6.99 -1.32
CA ALA A 106 5.59 -7.58 -0.32
C ALA A 106 4.39 -6.70 0.02
N ASP A 107 4.60 -5.39 0.09
CA ASP A 107 3.57 -4.36 0.26
C ASP A 107 2.54 -4.38 -0.88
N ARG A 108 3.00 -4.42 -2.13
CA ARG A 108 2.12 -4.51 -3.31
C ARG A 108 1.34 -5.82 -3.31
N ARG A 109 2.02 -6.92 -2.96
CA ARG A 109 1.37 -8.24 -2.83
C ARG A 109 0.24 -8.20 -1.81
N SER A 110 0.50 -7.61 -0.65
CA SER A 110 -0.51 -7.45 0.41
C SER A 110 -1.68 -6.56 -0.05
N MET A 111 -1.41 -5.42 -0.69
CA MET A 111 -2.47 -4.55 -1.23
C MET A 111 -3.35 -5.27 -2.26
N LEU A 112 -2.75 -6.05 -3.14
CA LEU A 112 -3.48 -6.82 -4.16
C LEU A 112 -4.37 -7.91 -3.54
N LEU A 113 -3.88 -8.64 -2.52
CA LEU A 113 -4.69 -9.62 -1.78
C LEU A 113 -5.86 -8.93 -1.06
N GLY A 114 -5.60 -7.78 -0.42
CA GLY A 114 -6.65 -7.00 0.24
C GLY A 114 -7.72 -6.52 -0.74
N ALA A 115 -7.32 -6.00 -1.89
CA ALA A 115 -8.23 -5.54 -2.93
C ALA A 115 -9.09 -6.67 -3.50
N GLN A 116 -8.47 -7.84 -3.77
CA GLN A 116 -9.18 -9.01 -4.27
C GLN A 116 -10.27 -9.49 -3.30
N GLN A 117 -9.97 -9.49 -1.99
CA GLN A 117 -10.94 -9.94 -0.98
C GLN A 117 -12.04 -8.91 -0.69
N LEU A 118 -11.71 -7.62 -0.76
CA LEU A 118 -12.71 -6.54 -0.58
C LEU A 118 -13.68 -6.43 -1.74
N PHE A 119 -13.19 -6.61 -2.97
CA PHE A 119 -13.93 -6.33 -4.20
C PHE A 119 -13.91 -7.56 -5.12
N VAL A 120 -14.61 -8.60 -4.68
CA VAL A 120 -14.68 -9.88 -5.40
C VAL A 120 -15.13 -9.67 -6.84
N ASP A 121 -14.49 -10.38 -7.78
CA ASP A 121 -14.79 -10.39 -9.21
C ASP A 121 -14.72 -9.01 -9.91
N LYS A 122 -13.97 -8.05 -9.36
CA LYS A 122 -13.72 -6.74 -9.97
C LYS A 122 -12.37 -6.68 -10.65
N ASN A 123 -12.33 -6.08 -11.84
CA ASN A 123 -11.08 -5.64 -12.44
C ASN A 123 -10.73 -4.24 -11.90
N MET A 124 -9.51 -4.08 -11.41
CA MET A 124 -9.13 -2.88 -10.64
C MET A 124 -7.75 -2.35 -11.03
N LEU A 125 -7.58 -1.05 -10.88
CA LEU A 125 -6.27 -0.46 -10.63
C LEU A 125 -6.10 -0.33 -9.11
N VAL A 126 -5.10 -1.01 -8.56
CA VAL A 126 -4.74 -0.92 -7.13
C VAL A 126 -3.54 0.03 -7.01
N ILE A 127 -3.72 1.13 -6.31
CA ILE A 127 -2.77 2.24 -6.29
C ILE A 127 -2.28 2.49 -4.87
N GLY A 128 -0.99 2.23 -4.65
CA GLY A 128 -0.29 2.60 -3.42
C GLY A 128 0.35 3.97 -3.56
N THR A 129 0.03 4.91 -2.68
CA THR A 129 0.48 6.32 -2.73
C THR A 129 1.33 6.67 -1.50
N GLY A 130 2.51 6.08 -1.44
CA GLY A 130 3.49 6.25 -0.36
C GLY A 130 4.74 7.00 -0.79
N THR A 131 5.91 6.55 -0.31
CA THR A 131 7.25 7.00 -0.76
C THR A 131 7.42 6.82 -2.26
N ALA A 132 6.97 5.69 -2.79
CA ALA A 132 6.72 5.48 -4.20
C ALA A 132 5.20 5.47 -4.46
N THR A 133 4.80 5.83 -5.66
CA THR A 133 3.46 5.53 -6.17
C THR A 133 3.56 4.26 -7.00
N THR A 134 2.75 3.27 -6.67
CA THR A 134 2.62 2.03 -7.43
C THR A 134 1.23 1.94 -8.03
N ILE A 135 1.13 1.46 -9.26
CA ILE A 135 -0.14 1.28 -9.97
C ILE A 135 -0.15 -0.15 -10.48
N ASP A 136 -0.99 -0.98 -9.92
CA ASP A 136 -1.08 -2.41 -10.23
C ASP A 136 -2.40 -2.73 -10.92
N LEU A 137 -2.34 -3.45 -12.04
CA LEU A 137 -3.51 -3.92 -12.76
C LEU A 137 -3.89 -5.32 -12.26
N LEU A 138 -5.03 -5.40 -11.60
CA LEU A 138 -5.67 -6.64 -11.16
C LEU A 138 -6.89 -6.90 -12.03
N ALA A 139 -6.88 -7.96 -12.81
CA ALA A 139 -8.00 -8.33 -13.66
C ALA A 139 -8.15 -9.85 -13.73
N ASN A 140 -9.39 -10.32 -13.80
CA ASN A 140 -9.73 -11.74 -13.81
C ASN A 140 -9.06 -12.51 -12.66
N GLN A 141 -9.01 -11.90 -11.48
CA GLN A 141 -8.38 -12.42 -10.27
C GLN A 141 -6.85 -12.69 -10.42
N GLN A 142 -6.20 -12.02 -11.38
CA GLN A 142 -4.76 -12.13 -11.63
C GLN A 142 -4.12 -10.74 -11.64
N HIS A 143 -2.95 -10.61 -11.02
CA HIS A 143 -2.09 -9.44 -11.17
C HIS A 143 -1.40 -9.49 -12.53
N LEU A 144 -1.72 -8.55 -13.41
CA LEU A 144 -1.21 -8.50 -14.79
C LEU A 144 0.08 -7.68 -14.92
N GLY A 145 0.54 -7.04 -13.85
CA GLY A 145 1.71 -6.16 -13.83
C GLY A 145 1.36 -4.76 -13.34
N GLY A 146 2.34 -3.86 -13.38
CA GLY A 146 2.12 -2.51 -12.88
C GLY A 146 3.27 -1.57 -13.14
N TRP A 147 3.12 -0.33 -12.67
CA TRP A 147 4.09 0.76 -12.79
C TRP A 147 4.52 1.22 -11.41
N ILE A 148 5.76 1.68 -11.32
CA ILE A 148 6.34 2.26 -10.11
C ILE A 148 6.94 3.61 -10.51
N LEU A 149 6.57 4.65 -9.76
CA LEU A 149 7.09 6.00 -9.93
C LEU A 149 7.39 6.63 -8.56
N PRO A 150 8.23 7.67 -8.50
CA PRO A 150 8.44 8.38 -7.25
C PRO A 150 7.12 8.93 -6.72
N GLY A 151 6.88 8.85 -5.41
CA GLY A 151 5.71 9.45 -4.78
C GLY A 151 5.83 10.99 -4.74
N ILE A 152 4.74 11.65 -4.39
CA ILE A 152 4.60 13.12 -4.40
C ILE A 152 5.76 13.81 -3.66
N THR A 153 6.00 13.42 -2.42
CA THR A 153 7.06 14.02 -1.58
C THR A 153 8.46 13.77 -2.17
N LEU A 154 8.72 12.56 -2.65
CA LEU A 154 10.00 12.21 -3.25
C LEU A 154 10.26 12.98 -4.54
N MET A 155 9.24 13.21 -5.38
CA MET A 155 9.35 14.04 -6.58
C MET A 155 9.74 15.49 -6.22
N ALA A 156 9.06 16.10 -5.23
CA ALA A 156 9.37 17.45 -4.76
C ALA A 156 10.81 17.55 -4.23
N GLN A 157 11.20 16.65 -3.34
CA GLN A 157 12.55 16.59 -2.78
C GLN A 157 13.63 16.40 -3.85
N THR A 158 13.37 15.56 -4.86
CA THR A 158 14.32 15.32 -5.94
C THR A 158 14.59 16.59 -6.75
N LEU A 159 13.57 17.40 -7.03
CA LEU A 159 13.72 18.65 -7.75
C LEU A 159 14.56 19.66 -6.94
N SER A 160 14.25 19.87 -5.68
CA SER A 160 15.01 20.81 -4.83
C SER A 160 16.45 20.36 -4.58
N SER A 161 16.69 19.05 -4.42
CA SER A 161 18.04 18.53 -4.11
C SER A 161 18.98 18.47 -5.31
N ASN A 162 18.44 18.38 -6.56
CA ASN A 162 19.24 18.18 -7.75
C ASN A 162 19.22 19.37 -8.72
N THR A 163 18.68 20.52 -8.30
CA THR A 163 18.68 21.76 -9.09
C THR A 163 19.15 22.94 -8.23
N ALA A 164 19.88 23.86 -8.84
CA ALA A 164 20.50 24.98 -8.10
C ALA A 164 19.50 26.04 -7.62
N ASN A 165 18.35 26.19 -8.29
CA ASN A 165 17.46 27.35 -8.12
C ASN A 165 15.98 26.95 -7.90
N LEU A 166 15.64 25.66 -7.83
CA LEU A 166 14.26 25.30 -7.54
C LEU A 166 14.02 25.29 -6.01
N PRO A 167 12.92 25.89 -5.56
CA PRO A 167 12.57 25.95 -4.16
C PRO A 167 12.27 24.56 -3.60
N ASN A 168 12.43 24.42 -2.28
CA ASN A 168 11.96 23.25 -1.58
C ASN A 168 10.45 23.41 -1.27
N VAL A 169 9.62 22.66 -1.97
CA VAL A 169 8.19 22.61 -1.69
C VAL A 169 7.98 21.58 -0.56
N GLU A 170 7.95 22.06 0.68
CA GLU A 170 7.87 21.20 1.87
C GLU A 170 6.51 20.51 2.02
N LYS A 171 5.44 21.16 1.57
CA LYS A 171 4.08 20.66 1.70
C LYS A 171 3.32 20.85 0.40
N ILE A 172 2.93 19.75 -0.19
CA ILE A 172 2.05 19.73 -1.36
C ILE A 172 0.62 19.60 -0.86
N GLU A 173 -0.18 20.63 -1.12
CA GLU A 173 -1.59 20.67 -0.74
C GLU A 173 -2.47 20.15 -1.89
N SER A 174 -3.75 19.89 -1.60
CA SER A 174 -4.67 19.45 -2.63
C SER A 174 -4.94 20.60 -3.63
N LEU A 175 -4.78 20.28 -4.91
CA LEU A 175 -5.13 21.18 -6.00
C LEU A 175 -6.60 20.93 -6.41
N SER A 176 -7.34 21.99 -6.67
CA SER A 176 -8.71 21.88 -7.21
C SER A 176 -8.71 21.43 -8.68
N THR A 177 -7.68 21.79 -9.42
CA THR A 177 -7.52 21.46 -10.86
C THR A 177 -6.03 21.42 -11.22
N ILE A 178 -5.67 20.54 -12.14
CA ILE A 178 -4.34 20.51 -12.75
C ILE A 178 -4.36 21.44 -13.94
N LYS A 179 -3.52 22.49 -13.92
CA LYS A 179 -3.45 23.54 -14.95
C LYS A 179 -2.03 24.09 -15.07
N PRO A 180 -1.68 24.80 -16.15
CA PRO A 180 -0.43 25.56 -16.20
C PRO A 180 -0.35 26.57 -15.05
N ALA A 181 0.78 26.57 -14.34
CA ALA A 181 1.05 27.45 -13.22
C ALA A 181 1.62 28.80 -13.67
N LEU A 182 1.57 29.79 -12.77
CA LEU A 182 2.10 31.12 -13.02
C LEU A 182 3.32 31.45 -12.13
N THR A 183 3.68 30.55 -11.22
CA THR A 183 4.88 30.63 -10.38
C THR A 183 5.66 29.32 -10.41
N THR A 184 6.94 29.35 -9.99
CA THR A 184 7.79 28.14 -9.94
C THR A 184 7.26 27.11 -8.96
N ASP A 185 6.85 27.53 -7.77
CA ASP A 185 6.33 26.65 -6.72
C ASP A 185 5.06 25.93 -7.21
N GLU A 186 4.10 26.67 -7.71
CA GLU A 186 2.90 26.11 -8.33
C GLU A 186 3.25 25.20 -9.51
N GLY A 187 4.27 25.55 -10.32
CA GLY A 187 4.74 24.74 -11.44
C GLY A 187 5.23 23.37 -11.01
N ILE A 188 5.95 23.29 -9.89
CA ILE A 188 6.40 22.04 -9.28
C ILE A 188 5.20 21.23 -8.83
N GLU A 189 4.28 21.83 -8.07
CA GLU A 189 3.08 21.15 -7.56
C GLU A 189 2.20 20.61 -8.70
N GLN A 190 1.86 21.46 -9.66
CA GLN A 190 1.04 21.11 -10.83
C GLN A 190 1.69 19.97 -11.64
N GLY A 191 3.02 20.06 -11.85
CA GLY A 191 3.78 19.05 -12.57
C GLY A 191 3.77 17.69 -11.87
N ILE A 192 3.93 17.66 -10.54
CA ILE A 192 3.86 16.44 -9.74
C ILE A 192 2.49 15.78 -9.86
N PHE A 193 1.40 16.55 -9.69
CA PHE A 193 0.04 16.00 -9.85
C PHE A 193 -0.23 15.53 -11.29
N ALA A 194 0.24 16.27 -12.30
CA ALA A 194 0.11 15.87 -13.68
C ALA A 194 0.82 14.53 -13.96
N CYS A 195 2.02 14.31 -13.38
CA CYS A 195 2.72 13.03 -13.47
C CYS A 195 1.93 11.89 -12.80
N GLN A 196 1.44 12.10 -11.57
CA GLN A 196 0.72 11.07 -10.81
C GLN A 196 -0.59 10.67 -11.51
N VAL A 197 -1.43 11.64 -11.83
CA VAL A 197 -2.74 11.41 -12.47
C VAL A 197 -2.56 10.94 -13.91
N GLY A 198 -1.55 11.46 -14.62
CA GLY A 198 -1.20 11.03 -15.96
C GLY A 198 -0.80 9.56 -16.03
N ALA A 199 0.04 9.09 -15.08
CA ALA A 199 0.43 7.69 -15.00
C ALA A 199 -0.78 6.76 -14.76
N ILE A 200 -1.71 7.16 -13.89
CA ILE A 200 -2.96 6.42 -13.64
C ILE A 200 -3.83 6.39 -14.90
N SER A 201 -3.94 7.51 -15.60
CA SER A 201 -4.70 7.61 -16.84
C SER A 201 -4.11 6.72 -17.94
N ILE A 202 -2.79 6.63 -18.04
CA ILE A 202 -2.08 5.72 -18.95
C ILE A 202 -2.38 4.26 -18.60
N ALA A 203 -2.37 3.89 -17.31
CA ALA A 203 -2.71 2.54 -16.88
C ALA A 203 -4.16 2.17 -17.23
N ALA A 204 -5.12 3.09 -17.04
CA ALA A 204 -6.51 2.90 -17.45
C ALA A 204 -6.66 2.78 -18.98
N GLN A 205 -5.91 3.59 -19.72
CA GLN A 205 -5.89 3.51 -21.19
C GLN A 205 -5.28 2.20 -21.70
N TYR A 206 -4.22 1.71 -21.03
CA TYR A 206 -3.64 0.40 -21.34
C TYR A 206 -4.68 -0.72 -21.14
N ALA A 207 -5.38 -0.72 -20.02
CA ALA A 207 -6.43 -1.69 -19.75
C ALA A 207 -7.52 -1.65 -20.86
N LYS A 208 -8.01 -0.46 -21.20
CA LYS A 208 -8.99 -0.26 -22.27
C LYS A 208 -8.50 -0.78 -23.62
N ASN A 209 -7.26 -0.50 -24.01
CA ASN A 209 -6.68 -0.95 -25.27
C ASN A 209 -6.51 -2.48 -25.35
N ASN A 210 -6.46 -3.14 -24.20
CA ASN A 210 -6.41 -4.61 -24.08
C ASN A 210 -7.78 -5.24 -23.76
N ASN A 211 -8.88 -4.51 -23.98
CA ASN A 211 -10.25 -4.96 -23.72
C ASN A 211 -10.51 -5.34 -22.25
N ILE A 212 -9.78 -4.77 -21.31
CA ILE A 212 -10.00 -4.94 -19.87
C ILE A 212 -10.82 -3.75 -19.38
N LYS A 213 -12.06 -4.00 -19.00
CA LYS A 213 -12.90 -3.00 -18.35
C LYS A 213 -12.47 -2.86 -16.90
N ILE A 214 -12.02 -1.67 -16.49
CA ILE A 214 -11.76 -1.35 -15.08
C ILE A 214 -13.09 -1.01 -14.43
N ASP A 215 -13.44 -1.75 -13.37
CA ASP A 215 -14.64 -1.52 -12.58
C ASP A 215 -14.38 -0.55 -11.42
N LEU A 216 -13.14 -0.51 -10.91
CA LEU A 216 -12.79 0.24 -9.71
C LEU A 216 -11.33 0.68 -9.73
N ILE A 217 -11.06 1.86 -9.18
CA ILE A 217 -9.72 2.34 -8.81
C ILE A 217 -9.66 2.36 -7.28
N VAL A 218 -8.77 1.56 -6.70
CA VAL A 218 -8.57 1.46 -5.25
C VAL A 218 -7.29 2.19 -4.87
N LEU A 219 -7.41 3.21 -4.06
CA LEU A 219 -6.30 4.03 -3.57
C LEU A 219 -5.99 3.69 -2.11
N THR A 220 -4.72 3.60 -1.78
CA THR A 220 -4.24 3.50 -0.39
C THR A 220 -2.97 4.32 -0.19
N GLY A 221 -2.60 4.58 1.07
CA GLY A 221 -1.41 5.35 1.40
C GLY A 221 -1.70 6.79 1.79
N GLY A 222 -0.64 7.51 2.19
CA GLY A 222 -0.77 8.85 2.77
C GLY A 222 -1.31 9.93 1.82
N ASN A 223 -1.08 9.76 0.52
CA ASN A 223 -1.50 10.73 -0.51
C ASN A 223 -2.75 10.28 -1.28
N ALA A 224 -3.44 9.22 -0.82
CA ALA A 224 -4.59 8.64 -1.52
C ALA A 224 -5.71 9.66 -1.78
N ASN A 225 -6.07 10.45 -0.77
CA ASN A 225 -7.12 11.47 -0.88
C ASN A 225 -6.70 12.61 -1.84
N LEU A 226 -5.42 13.01 -1.83
CA LEU A 226 -4.91 14.06 -2.73
C LEU A 226 -5.04 13.65 -4.19
N ILE A 227 -4.66 12.42 -4.52
CA ILE A 227 -4.74 11.87 -5.88
C ILE A 227 -6.20 11.55 -6.25
N GLY A 228 -6.95 10.96 -5.32
CA GLY A 228 -8.34 10.56 -5.53
C GLY A 228 -9.24 11.70 -5.98
N ALA A 229 -9.08 12.89 -5.39
CA ALA A 229 -9.85 14.09 -5.76
C ALA A 229 -9.75 14.47 -7.25
N HIS A 230 -8.68 14.06 -7.94
CA HIS A 230 -8.48 14.31 -9.38
C HIS A 230 -9.03 13.18 -10.28
N LEU A 231 -9.37 12.02 -9.71
CA LEU A 231 -9.81 10.84 -10.44
C LEU A 231 -11.34 10.64 -10.44
N GLU A 232 -12.06 11.24 -9.49
CA GLU A 232 -13.50 11.01 -9.26
C GLU A 232 -14.39 11.22 -10.49
N LYS A 233 -13.93 12.02 -11.45
CA LYS A 233 -14.68 12.30 -12.70
C LYS A 233 -14.60 11.17 -13.75
N GLN A 234 -13.72 10.19 -13.58
CA GLN A 234 -13.39 9.23 -14.64
C GLN A 234 -13.81 7.78 -14.34
N SER A 235 -13.94 7.39 -13.07
CA SER A 235 -14.17 5.99 -12.66
C SER A 235 -14.72 5.93 -11.24
N CYS A 236 -15.26 4.79 -10.86
CA CYS A 236 -15.55 4.54 -9.45
C CYS A 236 -14.21 4.47 -8.68
N VAL A 237 -13.97 5.43 -7.80
CA VAL A 237 -12.73 5.57 -7.00
C VAL A 237 -13.06 5.29 -5.55
N MET A 238 -12.26 4.43 -4.91
CA MET A 238 -12.38 4.08 -3.50
C MET A 238 -11.04 4.30 -2.80
N THR A 239 -11.07 4.85 -1.60
CA THR A 239 -9.88 4.95 -0.73
C THR A 239 -10.01 3.95 0.40
N GLU A 240 -9.00 3.08 0.55
CA GLU A 240 -8.91 2.11 1.64
C GLU A 240 -7.56 2.25 2.36
N PRO A 241 -7.50 2.96 3.49
CA PRO A 241 -6.26 3.22 4.22
C PRO A 241 -5.57 1.97 4.78
N GLN A 242 -6.36 0.93 5.08
CA GLN A 242 -5.89 -0.32 5.70
C GLN A 242 -5.69 -1.46 4.68
N LEU A 243 -5.64 -1.17 3.38
CA LEU A 243 -5.66 -2.17 2.31
C LEU A 243 -4.57 -3.24 2.46
N ALA A 244 -3.32 -2.85 2.75
CA ALA A 244 -2.24 -3.80 2.97
C ALA A 244 -2.49 -4.70 4.19
N LEU A 245 -2.93 -4.12 5.31
CA LEU A 245 -3.25 -4.89 6.53
C LEU A 245 -4.41 -5.87 6.30
N LYS A 246 -5.42 -5.47 5.53
CA LYS A 246 -6.51 -6.37 5.12
C LYS A 246 -6.01 -7.52 4.24
N GLY A 247 -5.02 -7.25 3.40
CA GLY A 247 -4.34 -8.30 2.61
C GLY A 247 -3.53 -9.27 3.46
N LEU A 248 -2.90 -8.81 4.54
CA LEU A 248 -2.22 -9.67 5.50
C LEU A 248 -3.21 -10.59 6.22
N LEU A 249 -4.36 -10.06 6.63
CA LEU A 249 -5.43 -10.87 7.19
C LEU A 249 -5.97 -11.88 6.16
N ALA A 250 -6.18 -11.46 4.92
CA ALA A 250 -6.62 -12.34 3.85
C ALA A 250 -5.64 -13.51 3.64
N TRP A 251 -4.33 -13.23 3.63
CA TRP A 251 -3.31 -14.26 3.57
C TRP A 251 -3.40 -15.25 4.74
N HIS A 252 -3.61 -14.75 5.97
CA HIS A 252 -3.76 -15.59 7.13
C HIS A 252 -4.96 -16.54 7.00
N LEU A 253 -6.12 -16.01 6.64
CA LEU A 253 -7.36 -16.80 6.48
C LEU A 253 -7.25 -17.86 5.37
N LEU A 254 -6.46 -17.62 4.33
CA LEU A 254 -6.21 -18.58 3.26
C LEU A 254 -5.30 -19.74 3.71
N ASN A 255 -4.40 -19.52 4.66
CA ASN A 255 -3.43 -20.51 5.10
C ASN A 255 -3.85 -21.21 6.41
N TYR A 256 -4.72 -20.59 7.20
CA TYR A 256 -5.21 -21.08 8.49
C TYR A 256 -6.75 -20.97 8.53
N PRO A 257 -7.45 -21.75 7.71
CA PRO A 257 -8.92 -21.75 7.74
C PRO A 257 -9.41 -22.23 9.11
N SER A 258 -10.34 -21.47 9.69
CA SER A 258 -10.98 -21.77 11.00
C SER A 258 -11.96 -22.93 10.93
#